data_7fa8d6cee1d671caf480f73acd9047cd
#
_entry.id   7fa8d6cee1d671caf480f73acd9047cd
#
_cell.length_a   1.000
_cell.length_b   1.000
_cell.length_c   1.000
_cell.angle_alpha   90.00
_cell.angle_beta   90.00
_cell.angle_gamma   90.00
#
_symmetry.space_group_name_H-M   'P 1'
#
loop_
_entity.id
_entity.type
_entity.pdbx_description
1 polymer ?
#
loop_
_entity_poly.entity_id
_entity_poly.type
_entity_poly.pdbx_seq_one_letter_code
_entity_poly.pdbx_strand_id
1 'polypeptide(L)'
;MLPLRSVVGLEVSHEKIEKEGKDDGLEIDLVTHDLKKFIALMLKRNGHVLEQLLSPLVVQTSPQHGELKSLAVGCITKHHAHHYLGFAATQWKLFAKESPPRVKPLLYVYRVLLTGIHLIRTGEVEANLIRLNEFAKLSFLDELVRLKLEGPEKGQITDIEISFHELQYLRLVGELEDAYKLSSLPDLPSSRAALNDFLIRVRLTCVG
;
A
#
# COMPACT_ATOMS: atom_id res chain seq x y z
N MET A 1 5.40 -8.83 17.05
CA MET A 1 6.87 -8.96 16.89
C MET A 1 7.29 -10.26 17.57
N LEU A 2 8.18 -11.04 16.95
CA LEU A 2 8.70 -12.26 17.55
C LEU A 2 9.71 -11.93 18.65
N PRO A 3 9.66 -12.62 19.80
CA PRO A 3 10.65 -12.46 20.87
C PRO A 3 12.04 -12.92 20.42
N LEU A 4 13.09 -12.39 21.05
CA LEU A 4 14.48 -12.66 20.68
C LEU A 4 14.78 -14.16 20.60
N ARG A 5 14.31 -14.96 21.57
CA ARG A 5 14.47 -16.41 21.61
C ARG A 5 13.96 -17.15 20.37
N SER A 6 12.92 -16.60 19.71
CA SER A 6 12.34 -17.20 18.50
C SER A 6 13.11 -16.87 17.21
N VAL A 7 14.05 -15.92 17.24
CA VAL A 7 14.79 -15.45 16.04
C VAL A 7 16.28 -15.74 16.11
N VAL A 8 16.82 -16.14 17.26
CA VAL A 8 18.23 -16.55 17.43
C VAL A 8 18.40 -18.05 17.59
N GLY A 9 17.31 -18.83 17.68
CA GLY A 9 17.33 -20.30 17.76
C GLY A 9 17.61 -20.94 16.40
N LEU A 10 17.77 -22.26 16.40
CA LEU A 10 17.95 -23.08 15.18
C LEU A 10 16.63 -23.32 14.46
N GLU A 11 15.49 -23.05 15.09
CA GLU A 11 14.18 -23.21 14.48
C GLU A 11 13.83 -22.01 13.58
N VAL A 12 13.19 -22.31 12.44
CA VAL A 12 12.72 -21.28 11.51
C VAL A 12 11.52 -20.60 12.13
N SER A 13 11.64 -19.31 12.41
CA SER A 13 10.52 -18.50 12.89
C SER A 13 9.58 -18.12 11.73
N HIS A 14 8.29 -18.15 12.00
CA HIS A 14 7.29 -17.66 11.05
C HIS A 14 7.39 -16.13 10.91
N GLU A 15 7.85 -15.65 9.75
CA GLU A 15 7.95 -14.20 9.47
C GLU A 15 6.59 -13.55 9.19
N LYS A 16 5.54 -14.35 8.96
CA LYS A 16 4.17 -13.92 8.67
C LYS A 16 3.20 -14.89 9.35
N ILE A 17 2.17 -14.34 10.00
CA ILE A 17 1.05 -15.11 10.52
C ILE A 17 -0.22 -14.53 9.88
N GLU A 18 -1.01 -15.40 9.29
CA GLU A 18 -2.33 -15.08 8.72
C GLU A 18 -3.40 -15.79 9.55
N LYS A 19 -4.45 -15.08 9.88
CA LYS A 19 -5.61 -15.62 10.60
C LYS A 19 -6.88 -15.06 9.99
N GLU A 20 -7.66 -15.93 9.40
CA GLU A 20 -9.01 -15.64 8.95
C GLU A 20 -10.02 -16.08 10.01
N GLY A 21 -11.09 -15.34 10.20
CA GLY A 21 -12.13 -15.66 11.17
C GLY A 21 -13.37 -14.80 11.03
N LYS A 22 -14.39 -15.12 11.85
CA LYS A 22 -15.57 -14.28 12.01
C LYS A 22 -15.73 -13.95 13.49
N ASP A 23 -16.00 -12.67 13.78
CA ASP A 23 -16.30 -12.18 15.11
C ASP A 23 -17.51 -11.26 15.03
N ASP A 24 -18.56 -11.55 15.81
CA ASP A 24 -19.85 -10.84 15.79
C ASP A 24 -20.44 -10.59 14.38
N GLY A 25 -20.24 -11.57 13.45
CA GLY A 25 -20.72 -11.47 12.08
C GLY A 25 -19.79 -10.69 11.13
N LEU A 26 -18.71 -10.11 11.64
CA LEU A 26 -17.67 -9.44 10.86
C LEU A 26 -16.63 -10.46 10.39
N GLU A 27 -16.32 -10.45 9.09
CA GLU A 27 -15.20 -11.23 8.56
C GLU A 27 -13.88 -10.52 8.89
N ILE A 28 -12.99 -11.24 9.55
CA ILE A 28 -11.67 -10.74 9.94
C ILE A 28 -10.61 -11.49 9.16
N ASP A 29 -9.79 -10.73 8.42
CA ASP A 29 -8.56 -11.20 7.79
C ASP A 29 -7.37 -10.46 8.44
N LEU A 30 -6.69 -11.15 9.35
CA LEU A 30 -5.56 -10.60 10.10
C LEU A 30 -4.25 -11.10 9.52
N VAL A 31 -3.42 -10.17 9.07
CA VAL A 31 -2.06 -10.44 8.61
C VAL A 31 -1.07 -9.74 9.53
N THR A 32 -0.18 -10.50 10.15
CA THR A 32 0.92 -9.95 10.97
C THR A 32 2.26 -10.26 10.33
N HIS A 33 3.17 -9.30 10.37
CA HIS A 33 4.54 -9.46 9.93
C HIS A 33 5.51 -9.35 11.12
N ASP A 34 6.57 -10.16 11.11
CA ASP A 34 7.71 -9.90 11.98
C ASP A 34 8.32 -8.53 11.64
N LEU A 35 8.78 -7.80 12.65
CA LEU A 35 9.33 -6.47 12.50
C LEU A 35 10.52 -6.41 11.53
N LYS A 36 11.42 -7.42 11.55
CA LYS A 36 12.56 -7.50 10.61
C LYS A 36 12.08 -7.61 9.17
N LYS A 37 11.07 -8.46 8.92
CA LYS A 37 10.48 -8.60 7.60
C LYS A 37 9.79 -7.33 7.14
N PHE A 38 9.03 -6.68 8.02
CA PHE A 38 8.34 -5.43 7.71
C PHE A 38 9.34 -4.32 7.32
N ILE A 39 10.40 -4.13 8.11
CA ILE A 39 11.49 -3.19 7.82
C ILE A 39 12.20 -3.55 6.50
N ALA A 40 12.47 -4.83 6.25
CA ALA A 40 13.09 -5.26 5.00
C ALA A 40 12.22 -4.95 3.78
N LEU A 41 10.88 -5.07 3.89
CA LEU A 41 9.95 -4.70 2.83
C LEU A 41 9.93 -3.17 2.59
N MET A 42 9.97 -2.34 3.65
CA MET A 42 10.11 -0.88 3.52
C MET A 42 11.38 -0.51 2.74
N LEU A 43 12.52 -1.10 3.13
CA LEU A 43 13.82 -0.87 2.47
C LEU A 43 13.85 -1.41 1.03
N LYS A 44 13.00 -2.37 0.68
CA LYS A 44 12.80 -2.88 -0.69
C LYS A 44 11.81 -2.06 -1.52
N ARG A 45 11.41 -0.90 -1.04
CA ARG A 45 10.52 0.03 -1.75
C ARG A 45 9.11 -0.54 -1.98
N ASN A 46 8.63 -1.32 -1.03
CA ASN A 46 7.25 -1.84 -1.06
C ASN A 46 6.29 -0.76 -0.57
N GLY A 47 5.50 -0.18 -1.47
CA GLY A 47 4.55 0.88 -1.16
C GLY A 47 3.45 0.45 -0.18
N HIS A 48 2.99 -0.80 -0.26
CA HIS A 48 1.92 -1.29 0.62
C HIS A 48 2.29 -1.27 2.09
N VAL A 49 3.54 -1.60 2.46
CA VAL A 49 3.94 -1.54 3.88
C VAL A 49 4.07 -0.10 4.38
N LEU A 50 4.38 0.86 3.50
CA LEU A 50 4.33 2.29 3.83
C LEU A 50 2.88 2.74 4.01
N GLU A 51 1.96 2.36 3.12
CA GLU A 51 0.54 2.63 3.25
C GLU A 51 -0.03 2.07 4.56
N GLN A 52 0.32 0.84 4.94
CA GLN A 52 -0.10 0.22 6.19
C GLN A 52 0.44 0.98 7.41
N LEU A 53 1.75 1.27 7.44
CA LEU A 53 2.39 1.95 8.57
C LEU A 53 1.87 3.37 8.77
N LEU A 54 1.69 4.12 7.67
CA LEU A 54 1.30 5.53 7.69
C LEU A 54 -0.22 5.73 7.64
N SER A 55 -0.99 4.64 7.59
CA SER A 55 -2.46 4.70 7.64
C SER A 55 -2.96 5.47 8.86
N PRO A 56 -3.99 6.32 8.69
CA PRO A 56 -4.67 6.95 9.83
C PRO A 56 -5.57 5.97 10.59
N LEU A 57 -5.88 4.80 10.02
CA LEU A 57 -6.73 3.77 10.62
C LEU A 57 -5.91 2.93 11.58
N VAL A 58 -5.73 3.43 12.81
CA VAL A 58 -4.91 2.80 13.85
C VAL A 58 -5.82 2.32 14.98
N VAL A 59 -5.91 1.00 15.17
CA VAL A 59 -6.69 0.39 16.28
C VAL A 59 -5.88 0.43 17.57
N GLN A 60 -4.58 0.13 17.49
CA GLN A 60 -3.68 0.13 18.65
C GLN A 60 -2.32 0.70 18.24
N THR A 61 -1.71 1.45 19.12
CA THR A 61 -0.41 2.09 18.89
C THR A 61 0.52 1.94 20.10
N SER A 62 1.81 2.24 19.89
CA SER A 62 2.84 2.27 20.93
C SER A 62 3.89 3.34 20.60
N PRO A 63 4.77 3.72 21.56
CA PRO A 63 5.89 4.61 21.27
C PRO A 63 6.79 4.11 20.14
N GLN A 64 7.03 2.79 20.09
CA GLN A 64 7.80 2.15 19.01
C GLN A 64 7.12 2.29 17.64
N HIS A 65 5.79 2.21 17.57
CA HIS A 65 5.05 2.45 16.33
C HIS A 65 5.24 3.91 15.87
N GLY A 66 5.17 4.88 16.78
CA GLY A 66 5.43 6.29 16.47
C GLY A 66 6.85 6.53 15.95
N GLU A 67 7.85 5.93 16.59
CA GLU A 67 9.24 6.00 16.15
C GLU A 67 9.43 5.36 14.76
N LEU A 68 8.85 4.18 14.52
CA LEU A 68 8.94 3.52 13.22
C LEU A 68 8.31 4.38 12.10
N LYS A 69 7.20 5.07 12.37
CA LYS A 69 6.61 6.03 11.43
C LYS A 69 7.59 7.15 11.06
N SER A 70 8.29 7.72 12.03
CA SER A 70 9.29 8.77 11.79
C SER A 70 10.46 8.27 10.95
N LEU A 71 10.94 7.05 11.20
CA LEU A 71 12.02 6.42 10.43
C LEU A 71 11.59 6.03 9.01
N ALA A 72 10.32 5.72 8.79
CA ALA A 72 9.78 5.31 7.50
C ALA A 72 9.89 6.39 6.42
N VAL A 73 9.87 7.67 6.81
CA VAL A 73 10.05 8.79 5.88
C VAL A 73 11.36 8.65 5.11
N GLY A 74 12.45 8.24 5.78
CA GLY A 74 13.73 7.99 5.13
C GLY A 74 13.80 6.73 4.27
N CYS A 75 12.71 5.95 4.17
CA CYS A 75 12.59 4.84 3.22
C CYS A 75 12.02 5.28 1.87
N ILE A 76 11.39 6.45 1.81
CA ILE A 76 10.73 6.94 0.60
C ILE A 76 11.79 7.31 -0.44
N THR A 77 11.65 6.76 -1.64
CA THR A 77 12.53 7.00 -2.78
C THR A 77 11.70 7.13 -4.05
N LYS A 78 12.23 7.77 -5.09
CA LYS A 78 11.55 7.84 -6.40
C LYS A 78 11.23 6.47 -7.00
N HIS A 79 12.00 5.44 -6.66
CA HIS A 79 11.83 4.10 -7.18
C HIS A 79 10.58 3.36 -6.64
N HIS A 80 9.83 3.95 -5.70
CA HIS A 80 8.50 3.45 -5.35
C HIS A 80 7.54 3.51 -6.54
N ALA A 81 7.78 4.36 -7.54
CA ALA A 81 7.02 4.39 -8.78
C ALA A 81 6.93 3.00 -9.44
N HIS A 82 8.03 2.24 -9.48
CA HIS A 82 8.04 0.90 -10.08
C HIS A 82 7.13 -0.10 -9.35
N HIS A 83 7.02 0.02 -8.02
CA HIS A 83 6.07 -0.79 -7.25
C HIS A 83 4.63 -0.50 -7.68
N TYR A 84 4.25 0.78 -7.74
CA TYR A 84 2.89 1.19 -8.10
C TYR A 84 2.56 0.89 -9.56
N LEU A 85 3.49 1.09 -10.50
CA LEU A 85 3.32 0.73 -11.91
C LEU A 85 3.09 -0.79 -12.07
N GLY A 86 3.92 -1.61 -11.45
CA GLY A 86 3.81 -3.08 -11.53
C GLY A 86 2.51 -3.59 -10.91
N PHE A 87 2.10 -2.99 -9.78
CA PHE A 87 0.86 -3.37 -9.12
C PHE A 87 -0.38 -2.92 -9.93
N ALA A 88 -0.38 -1.69 -10.44
CA ALA A 88 -1.45 -1.20 -11.30
C ALA A 88 -1.61 -2.06 -12.57
N ALA A 89 -0.50 -2.46 -13.21
CA ALA A 89 -0.54 -3.35 -14.37
C ALA A 89 -1.16 -4.71 -14.04
N THR A 90 -0.88 -5.26 -12.85
CA THR A 90 -1.48 -6.50 -12.37
C THR A 90 -2.98 -6.35 -12.16
N GLN A 91 -3.41 -5.28 -11.49
CA GLN A 91 -4.82 -5.00 -11.23
C GLN A 91 -5.60 -4.72 -12.52
N TRP A 92 -4.99 -3.99 -13.46
CA TRP A 92 -5.59 -3.76 -14.77
C TRP A 92 -5.84 -5.08 -15.53
N LYS A 93 -4.85 -5.97 -15.54
CA LYS A 93 -4.99 -7.30 -16.16
C LYS A 93 -6.11 -8.14 -15.54
N LEU A 94 -6.29 -8.04 -14.22
CA LEU A 94 -7.38 -8.73 -13.52
C LEU A 94 -8.73 -8.14 -13.92
N PHE A 95 -8.86 -6.81 -13.90
CA PHE A 95 -10.06 -6.10 -14.32
C PHE A 95 -10.45 -6.42 -15.78
N ALA A 96 -9.50 -6.33 -16.71
CA ALA A 96 -9.75 -6.54 -18.13
C ALA A 96 -10.13 -7.98 -18.50
N LYS A 97 -9.85 -8.96 -17.63
CA LYS A 97 -10.24 -10.37 -17.83
C LYS A 97 -11.61 -10.71 -17.27
N GLU A 98 -12.18 -9.86 -16.43
CA GLU A 98 -13.49 -10.12 -15.82
C GLU A 98 -14.61 -9.91 -16.84
N SER A 99 -15.57 -10.82 -16.86
CA SER A 99 -16.76 -10.73 -17.71
C SER A 99 -17.99 -11.13 -16.87
N PRO A 100 -18.89 -10.22 -16.55
CA PRO A 100 -18.79 -8.78 -16.72
C PRO A 100 -17.78 -8.14 -15.76
N PRO A 101 -17.22 -6.97 -16.09
CA PRO A 101 -16.23 -6.30 -15.26
C PRO A 101 -16.86 -5.73 -13.98
N ARG A 102 -16.07 -5.71 -12.89
CA ARG A 102 -16.48 -5.20 -11.58
C ARG A 102 -15.86 -3.85 -11.27
N VAL A 103 -16.59 -3.02 -10.54
CA VAL A 103 -16.08 -1.68 -10.12
C VAL A 103 -14.91 -1.78 -9.15
N LYS A 104 -14.93 -2.73 -8.21
CA LYS A 104 -13.92 -2.82 -7.15
C LYS A 104 -12.49 -2.94 -7.69
N PRO A 105 -12.16 -3.88 -8.62
CA PRO A 105 -10.83 -3.94 -9.24
C PRO A 105 -10.46 -2.65 -9.98
N LEU A 106 -11.40 -2.01 -10.67
CA LEU A 106 -11.16 -0.77 -11.39
C LEU A 106 -10.81 0.39 -10.44
N LEU A 107 -11.57 0.58 -9.36
CA LEU A 107 -11.25 1.55 -8.31
C LEU A 107 -9.86 1.29 -7.70
N TYR A 108 -9.48 0.02 -7.59
CA TYR A 108 -8.17 -0.35 -7.08
C TYR A 108 -7.04 0.07 -8.02
N VAL A 109 -7.23 -0.04 -9.35
CA VAL A 109 -6.28 0.48 -10.36
C VAL A 109 -6.07 1.98 -10.17
N TYR A 110 -7.16 2.75 -10.08
CA TYR A 110 -7.07 4.20 -9.88
C TYR A 110 -6.40 4.56 -8.56
N ARG A 111 -6.79 3.90 -7.46
CA ARG A 111 -6.19 4.14 -6.16
C ARG A 111 -4.68 3.95 -6.19
N VAL A 112 -4.21 2.85 -6.76
CA VAL A 112 -2.79 2.51 -6.83
C VAL A 112 -1.99 3.53 -7.65
N LEU A 113 -2.48 3.91 -8.83
CA LEU A 113 -1.81 4.90 -9.68
C LEU A 113 -1.78 6.28 -9.02
N LEU A 114 -2.90 6.73 -8.47
CA LEU A 114 -2.97 8.03 -7.80
C LEU A 114 -2.11 8.09 -6.53
N THR A 115 -2.08 7.00 -5.73
CA THR A 115 -1.15 6.90 -4.59
C THR A 115 0.30 7.01 -5.05
N GLY A 116 0.67 6.33 -6.13
CA GLY A 116 2.02 6.41 -6.70
C GLY A 116 2.38 7.81 -7.18
N ILE A 117 1.49 8.44 -7.96
CA ILE A 117 1.70 9.80 -8.47
C ILE A 117 1.85 10.79 -7.31
N HIS A 118 0.95 10.72 -6.31
CA HIS A 118 1.00 11.58 -5.14
C HIS A 118 2.33 11.39 -4.38
N LEU A 119 2.70 10.16 -4.04
CA LEU A 119 3.94 9.86 -3.33
C LEU A 119 5.18 10.40 -4.07
N ILE A 120 5.26 10.17 -5.37
CA ILE A 120 6.44 10.57 -6.15
C ILE A 120 6.56 12.09 -6.29
N ARG A 121 5.44 12.81 -6.32
CA ARG A 121 5.42 14.28 -6.42
C ARG A 121 5.64 14.99 -5.10
N THR A 122 5.09 14.44 -4.01
CA THR A 122 5.05 15.13 -2.71
C THR A 122 5.99 14.54 -1.66
N GLY A 123 6.37 13.26 -1.80
CA GLY A 123 7.06 12.51 -0.76
C GLY A 123 6.14 12.04 0.37
N GLU A 124 4.82 12.21 0.24
CA GLU A 124 3.83 11.84 1.24
C GLU A 124 3.00 10.65 0.79
N VAL A 125 2.65 9.77 1.73
CA VAL A 125 1.81 8.59 1.47
C VAL A 125 0.36 8.95 1.75
N GLU A 126 -0.46 8.95 0.71
CA GLU A 126 -1.93 9.02 0.79
C GLU A 126 -2.52 7.84 0.00
N ALA A 127 -3.40 7.07 0.63
CA ALA A 127 -4.05 5.91 0.01
C ALA A 127 -5.58 6.00 0.02
N ASN A 128 -6.14 7.10 0.53
CA ASN A 128 -7.57 7.35 0.45
C ASN A 128 -7.92 7.89 -0.92
N LEU A 129 -8.68 7.11 -1.70
CA LEU A 129 -9.04 7.46 -3.09
C LEU A 129 -9.80 8.79 -3.19
N ILE A 130 -10.66 9.11 -2.22
CA ILE A 130 -11.42 10.36 -2.23
C ILE A 130 -10.48 11.55 -2.08
N ARG A 131 -9.55 11.50 -1.12
CA ARG A 131 -8.52 12.55 -0.93
C ARG A 131 -7.60 12.67 -2.14
N LEU A 132 -7.17 11.55 -2.70
CA LEU A 132 -6.36 11.54 -3.91
C LEU A 132 -7.11 12.20 -5.08
N ASN A 133 -8.44 12.01 -5.19
CA ASN A 133 -9.24 12.64 -6.23
C ASN A 133 -9.41 14.15 -6.06
N GLU A 134 -9.26 14.70 -4.86
CA GLU A 134 -9.23 16.15 -4.65
C GLU A 134 -8.09 16.83 -5.42
N PHE A 135 -6.97 16.12 -5.61
CA PHE A 135 -5.82 16.56 -6.39
C PHE A 135 -5.92 16.16 -7.86
N ALA A 136 -6.33 14.92 -8.15
CA ALA A 136 -6.38 14.37 -9.51
C ALA A 136 -7.57 14.90 -10.33
N LYS A 137 -8.67 15.30 -9.67
CA LYS A 137 -9.89 15.88 -10.26
C LYS A 137 -10.47 15.03 -11.40
N LEU A 138 -10.51 13.72 -11.23
CA LEU A 138 -11.11 12.79 -12.16
C LEU A 138 -12.62 12.73 -11.91
N SER A 139 -13.40 13.45 -12.71
CA SER A 139 -14.85 13.59 -12.51
C SER A 139 -15.64 12.28 -12.50
N PHE A 140 -15.15 11.25 -13.19
CA PHE A 140 -15.78 9.94 -13.26
C PHE A 140 -15.54 9.07 -12.00
N LEU A 141 -14.56 9.41 -11.15
CA LEU A 141 -14.27 8.60 -9.96
C LEU A 141 -15.38 8.66 -8.93
N ASP A 142 -16.02 9.80 -8.75
CA ASP A 142 -17.12 9.96 -7.79
C ASP A 142 -18.29 9.05 -8.15
N GLU A 143 -18.58 8.90 -9.44
CA GLU A 143 -19.59 7.97 -9.93
C GLU A 143 -19.20 6.51 -9.68
N LEU A 144 -17.97 6.12 -9.95
CA LEU A 144 -17.48 4.77 -9.65
C LEU A 144 -17.53 4.45 -8.15
N VAL A 145 -17.19 5.42 -7.30
CA VAL A 145 -17.29 5.27 -5.84
C VAL A 145 -18.75 5.09 -5.42
N ARG A 146 -19.67 5.92 -5.97
CA ARG A 146 -21.12 5.81 -5.73
C ARG A 146 -21.63 4.41 -6.12
N LEU A 147 -21.31 3.95 -7.32
CA LEU A 147 -21.71 2.62 -7.80
C LEU A 147 -21.18 1.50 -6.90
N LYS A 148 -19.97 1.63 -6.36
CA LYS A 148 -19.42 0.66 -5.39
C LYS A 148 -20.21 0.66 -4.07
N LEU A 149 -20.65 1.82 -3.59
CA LEU A 149 -21.37 1.94 -2.32
C LEU A 149 -22.84 1.48 -2.43
N GLU A 150 -23.46 1.71 -3.57
CA GLU A 150 -24.87 1.32 -3.81
C GLU A 150 -25.03 -0.14 -4.26
N GLY A 151 -23.99 -0.73 -4.83
CA GLY A 151 -24.03 -2.09 -5.35
C GLY A 151 -23.58 -3.15 -4.33
N PRO A 152 -23.94 -4.43 -4.53
CA PRO A 152 -23.37 -5.53 -3.77
C PRO A 152 -21.85 -5.58 -3.99
N GLU A 153 -21.10 -6.08 -3.00
CA GLU A 153 -19.63 -6.09 -3.05
C GLU A 153 -19.05 -6.79 -4.31
N LYS A 154 -19.83 -7.72 -4.87
CA LYS A 154 -19.56 -8.42 -6.13
C LYS A 154 -20.42 -7.91 -7.29
N GLY A 155 -21.02 -6.73 -7.16
CA GLY A 155 -21.90 -6.15 -8.18
C GLY A 155 -21.22 -6.04 -9.53
N GLN A 156 -21.88 -6.60 -10.54
CA GLN A 156 -21.49 -6.48 -11.94
C GLN A 156 -21.98 -5.13 -12.43
N ILE A 157 -21.14 -4.39 -13.16
CA ILE A 157 -21.54 -3.17 -13.85
C ILE A 157 -21.56 -3.50 -15.33
N THR A 158 -22.75 -3.45 -15.92
CA THR A 158 -22.95 -3.80 -17.32
C THR A 158 -22.51 -2.70 -18.28
N ASP A 159 -22.37 -1.45 -17.80
CA ASP A 159 -22.16 -0.25 -18.62
C ASP A 159 -20.80 0.42 -18.44
N ILE A 160 -19.76 -0.31 -17.99
CA ILE A 160 -18.42 0.26 -17.95
C ILE A 160 -17.87 0.34 -19.38
N GLU A 161 -17.61 1.54 -19.85
CA GLU A 161 -16.88 1.78 -21.09
C GLU A 161 -15.40 1.38 -20.88
N ILE A 162 -15.07 0.12 -21.07
CA ILE A 162 -13.71 -0.42 -20.87
C ILE A 162 -12.68 0.39 -21.64
N SER A 163 -12.98 0.75 -22.90
CA SER A 163 -12.11 1.56 -23.75
C SER A 163 -11.79 2.94 -23.16
N PHE A 164 -12.80 3.58 -22.53
CA PHE A 164 -12.59 4.85 -21.83
C PHE A 164 -11.62 4.66 -20.65
N HIS A 165 -11.85 3.64 -19.82
CA HIS A 165 -11.01 3.38 -18.65
C HIS A 165 -9.59 2.91 -19.04
N GLU A 166 -9.43 2.23 -20.19
CA GLU A 166 -8.11 1.89 -20.72
C GLU A 166 -7.31 3.15 -21.08
N LEU A 167 -7.92 4.11 -21.76
CA LEU A 167 -7.28 5.39 -22.05
C LEU A 167 -6.89 6.14 -20.78
N GLN A 168 -7.75 6.17 -19.75
CA GLN A 168 -7.44 6.80 -18.47
C GLN A 168 -6.32 6.07 -17.73
N TYR A 169 -6.34 4.74 -17.74
CA TYR A 169 -5.26 3.93 -17.18
C TYR A 169 -3.91 4.25 -17.83
N LEU A 170 -3.84 4.24 -19.17
CA LEU A 170 -2.61 4.55 -19.91
C LEU A 170 -2.13 5.99 -19.64
N ARG A 171 -3.05 6.95 -19.57
CA ARG A 171 -2.73 8.33 -19.22
C ARG A 171 -2.09 8.44 -17.83
N LEU A 172 -2.66 7.79 -16.82
CA LEU A 172 -2.15 7.83 -15.45
C LEU A 172 -0.83 7.05 -15.30
N VAL A 173 -0.63 5.97 -16.07
CA VAL A 173 0.67 5.28 -16.16
C VAL A 173 1.73 6.24 -16.67
N GLY A 174 1.47 6.94 -17.79
CA GLY A 174 2.39 7.95 -18.32
C GLY A 174 2.66 9.08 -17.33
N GLU A 175 1.63 9.54 -16.61
CA GLU A 175 1.76 10.57 -15.57
C GLU A 175 2.66 10.14 -14.41
N LEU A 176 2.58 8.87 -13.98
CA LEU A 176 3.46 8.31 -12.95
C LEU A 176 4.90 8.14 -13.45
N GLU A 177 5.09 7.72 -14.71
CA GLU A 177 6.40 7.64 -15.34
C GLU A 177 7.07 9.00 -15.45
N ASP A 178 6.32 10.03 -15.82
CA ASP A 178 6.85 11.39 -15.90
C ASP A 178 7.12 11.97 -14.51
N ALA A 179 6.27 11.71 -13.51
CA ALA A 179 6.54 12.04 -12.13
C ALA A 179 7.85 11.40 -11.64
N TYR A 180 8.09 10.13 -11.98
CA TYR A 180 9.35 9.45 -11.66
C TYR A 180 10.59 10.13 -12.27
N LYS A 181 10.52 10.51 -13.56
CA LYS A 181 11.62 11.17 -14.27
C LYS A 181 11.96 12.54 -13.66
N LEU A 182 10.94 13.28 -13.23
CA LEU A 182 11.05 14.64 -12.70
C LEU A 182 11.24 14.69 -11.16
N SER A 183 11.20 13.55 -10.49
CA SER A 183 11.20 13.47 -9.03
C SER A 183 12.54 13.90 -8.43
N SER A 184 12.47 14.74 -7.41
CA SER A 184 13.60 15.11 -6.55
C SER A 184 13.82 14.15 -5.37
N LEU A 185 12.99 13.11 -5.23
CA LEU A 185 13.16 12.11 -4.18
C LEU A 185 14.48 11.33 -4.36
N PRO A 186 15.08 10.88 -3.25
CA PRO A 186 16.37 10.18 -3.30
C PRO A 186 16.29 8.83 -4.04
N ASP A 187 17.43 8.37 -4.56
CA ASP A 187 17.54 7.03 -5.17
C ASP A 187 17.60 5.90 -4.14
N LEU A 188 18.18 6.18 -2.96
CA LEU A 188 18.40 5.18 -1.93
C LEU A 188 17.76 5.59 -0.60
N PRO A 189 17.21 4.63 0.18
CA PRO A 189 16.76 4.89 1.53
C PRO A 189 17.88 5.39 2.43
N SER A 190 17.64 6.48 3.17
CA SER A 190 18.58 7.07 4.12
C SER A 190 18.50 6.46 5.53
N SER A 191 17.37 5.84 5.89
CA SER A 191 17.08 5.38 7.26
C SER A 191 17.56 3.95 7.58
N ARG A 192 18.32 3.29 6.70
CA ARG A 192 18.75 1.89 6.89
C ARG A 192 19.47 1.64 8.23
N ALA A 193 20.45 2.48 8.59
CA ALA A 193 21.20 2.34 9.85
C ALA A 193 20.27 2.54 11.06
N ALA A 194 19.50 3.61 11.07
CA ALA A 194 18.55 3.92 12.15
C ALA A 194 17.49 2.83 12.33
N LEU A 195 16.99 2.25 11.24
CA LEU A 195 16.06 1.12 11.28
C LEU A 195 16.71 -0.16 11.82
N ASN A 196 17.99 -0.40 11.53
CA ASN A 196 18.72 -1.52 12.11
C ASN A 196 18.87 -1.36 13.63
N ASP A 197 19.27 -0.18 14.09
CA ASP A 197 19.42 0.12 15.52
C ASP A 197 18.07 0.08 16.24
N PHE A 198 17.02 0.58 15.62
CA PHE A 198 15.65 0.46 16.11
C PHE A 198 15.25 -1.02 16.29
N LEU A 199 15.46 -1.85 15.28
CA LEU A 199 15.12 -3.28 15.34
C LEU A 199 15.84 -4.00 16.46
N ILE A 200 17.16 -3.77 16.62
CA ILE A 200 17.98 -4.36 17.69
C ILE A 200 17.45 -3.95 19.06
N ARG A 201 17.28 -2.64 19.29
CA ARG A 201 16.80 -2.08 20.55
C ARG A 201 15.43 -2.63 20.93
N VAL A 202 14.48 -2.62 19.99
CA VAL A 202 13.12 -3.12 20.25
C VAL A 202 13.13 -4.61 20.57
N ARG A 203 13.97 -5.42 19.95
CA ARG A 203 14.11 -6.85 20.26
C ARG A 203 14.74 -7.11 21.62
N LEU A 204 15.73 -6.33 22.01
CA LEU A 204 16.38 -6.46 23.32
C LEU A 204 15.47 -6.05 24.47
N THR A 205 14.56 -5.08 24.26
CA THR A 205 13.60 -4.64 25.31
C THR A 205 12.40 -5.59 25.45
N CYS A 206 12.10 -6.42 24.44
CA CYS A 206 11.02 -7.41 24.48
C CYS A 206 11.51 -8.78 24.97
N VAL A 207 12.41 -8.82 25.95
CA VAL A 207 12.81 -10.03 26.66
C VAL A 207 11.76 -10.32 27.74
N GLY A 208 10.72 -11.07 27.36
CA GLY A 208 9.66 -11.54 28.23
C GLY A 208 9.14 -12.87 27.73
#